data_7d20819785587782e8dadcbc8dcd0ff9
#
_entry.id   7d20819785587782e8dadcbc8dcd0ff9
#
_cell.length_a   1.000
_cell.length_b   1.000
_cell.length_c   1.000
_cell.angle_alpha   90.00
_cell.angle_beta   90.00
_cell.angle_gamma   90.00
#
_symmetry.space_group_name_H-M   'P 1'
#
loop_
_entity.id
_entity.type
_entity.pdbx_description
1 polymer ?
#
loop_
_entity_poly.entity_id
_entity_poly.type
_entity_poly.pdbx_seq_one_letter_code
_entity_poly.pdbx_strand_id
1 'polypeptide(L)'
;MSHHWGYASHNGPAHWHENFPVANGEHQSPIDINTEPAQYDSSLKPLHFSYDPSTARNIVNNGHSFNVEFDDSADKSVLRGGALEGTYRLIQFHIHWGSCEGQGSEHTVDGVQYDAELHLVHWNTKYGRFGEAVKHPDGLTVVGVFLQVGSDRPGIQKIIDALDSIQTKGKQASFTNFDPKNLLPTSLDYWTYQGSLTTPPLLECVIWHVLREPISVSPEQLCKLRGLCFSAENETPYHMMDNWRPCQPLKGREVRASFQ
;
A
#
# COMPACT_ATOMS: atom_id res chain seq x y z
N MET A 1 29.19 -2.76 3.53
CA MET A 1 28.68 -2.69 2.78
C MET A 1 27.49 -2.86 2.60
N SER A 2 26.90 -2.22 2.35
CA SER A 2 25.63 -2.67 2.26
C SER A 2 25.08 -2.50 0.92
N HIS A 3 24.65 -3.56 0.40
CA HIS A 3 23.81 -3.62 -0.76
C HIS A 3 22.39 -3.59 -0.26
N HIS A 4 21.87 -2.40 -0.09
CA HIS A 4 20.50 -2.23 0.38
C HIS A 4 19.52 -2.30 -0.79
N TRP A 5 18.39 -2.94 -0.56
CA TRP A 5 17.35 -3.10 -1.57
C TRP A 5 16.76 -1.75 -1.99
N GLY A 6 16.28 -1.70 -3.21
CA GLY A 6 15.61 -0.53 -3.77
C GLY A 6 14.86 -0.89 -5.03
N TYR A 7 14.78 0.06 -5.95
CA TYR A 7 14.04 -0.11 -7.22
C TYR A 7 14.91 0.16 -8.45
N ALA A 8 16.20 0.35 -8.26
CA ALA A 8 17.15 0.53 -9.36
C ALA A 8 17.51 -0.82 -10.00
N SER A 9 18.21 -0.79 -11.13
CA SER A 9 18.57 -2.03 -11.83
C SER A 9 19.45 -2.95 -10.99
N HIS A 10 20.33 -2.38 -10.16
CA HIS A 10 21.30 -3.16 -9.38
C HIS A 10 20.76 -3.68 -8.06
N ASN A 11 19.65 -3.14 -7.55
CA ASN A 11 19.10 -3.52 -6.23
C ASN A 11 17.57 -3.69 -6.25
N GLY A 12 16.97 -3.71 -7.43
CA GLY A 12 15.53 -3.74 -7.60
C GLY A 12 14.90 -5.11 -7.37
N PRO A 13 13.60 -5.23 -7.67
CA PRO A 13 12.80 -6.42 -7.35
C PRO A 13 13.38 -7.75 -7.81
N ALA A 14 14.09 -7.79 -8.94
CA ALA A 14 14.70 -9.04 -9.44
C ALA A 14 15.85 -9.51 -8.56
N HIS A 15 16.41 -8.65 -7.72
CA HIS A 15 17.52 -8.97 -6.81
C HIS A 15 17.07 -9.30 -5.39
N TRP A 16 15.84 -9.00 -5.02
CA TRP A 16 15.41 -9.08 -3.61
C TRP A 16 15.52 -10.49 -3.02
N HIS A 17 15.35 -11.54 -3.87
CA HIS A 17 15.42 -12.91 -3.42
C HIS A 17 16.79 -13.26 -2.82
N GLU A 18 17.85 -12.55 -3.17
CA GLU A 18 19.21 -12.83 -2.71
C GLU A 18 19.32 -12.65 -1.19
N ASN A 19 18.74 -11.59 -0.66
CA ASN A 19 18.71 -11.33 0.79
C ASN A 19 17.38 -11.74 1.44
N PHE A 20 16.32 -11.92 0.65
CA PHE A 20 14.98 -12.26 1.15
C PHE A 20 14.41 -13.42 0.32
N PRO A 21 14.84 -14.67 0.65
CA PRO A 21 14.45 -15.85 -0.16
C PRO A 21 12.94 -16.05 -0.31
N VAL A 22 12.14 -15.54 0.62
CA VAL A 22 10.68 -15.61 0.55
C VAL A 22 10.13 -14.86 -0.68
N ALA A 23 10.95 -14.01 -1.32
CA ALA A 23 10.58 -13.37 -2.59
C ALA A 23 10.13 -14.38 -3.64
N ASN A 24 10.64 -15.62 -3.59
CA ASN A 24 10.24 -16.72 -4.47
C ASN A 24 9.22 -17.67 -3.83
N GLY A 25 8.51 -17.21 -2.80
CA GLY A 25 7.56 -18.01 -2.04
C GLY A 25 6.25 -18.25 -2.78
N GLU A 26 5.35 -18.93 -2.08
CA GLU A 26 4.07 -19.39 -2.65
C GLU A 26 2.95 -18.35 -2.56
N HIS A 27 3.10 -17.32 -1.73
CA HIS A 27 2.04 -16.34 -1.46
C HIS A 27 2.55 -14.92 -1.61
N GLN A 28 3.23 -14.63 -2.71
CA GLN A 28 3.82 -13.32 -2.93
C GLN A 28 2.84 -12.33 -3.57
N SER A 29 3.03 -11.07 -3.25
CA SER A 29 2.27 -9.93 -3.76
C SER A 29 3.20 -8.92 -4.44
N PRO A 30 2.71 -8.10 -5.37
CA PRO A 30 1.34 -8.06 -5.87
C PRO A 30 1.04 -9.19 -6.86
N ILE A 31 -0.20 -9.26 -7.33
CA ILE A 31 -0.63 -10.20 -8.37
C ILE A 31 -1.43 -9.47 -9.44
N ASP A 32 -1.56 -10.10 -10.61
CA ASP A 32 -2.58 -9.70 -11.57
C ASP A 32 -3.92 -10.32 -11.13
N ILE A 33 -4.94 -9.48 -11.00
CA ILE A 33 -6.29 -9.92 -10.66
C ILE A 33 -7.02 -10.23 -11.96
N ASN A 34 -7.20 -11.53 -12.24
CA ASN A 34 -7.98 -11.99 -13.36
C ASN A 34 -9.44 -12.02 -12.94
N THR A 35 -10.26 -11.15 -13.54
CA THR A 35 -11.64 -10.95 -13.09
C THR A 35 -12.54 -12.12 -13.42
N GLU A 36 -12.29 -12.83 -14.53
CA GLU A 36 -13.13 -13.95 -14.96
C GLU A 36 -13.13 -15.12 -13.97
N PRO A 37 -11.96 -15.65 -13.54
CA PRO A 37 -11.99 -16.77 -12.59
C PRO A 37 -12.18 -16.33 -11.14
N ALA A 38 -12.16 -15.05 -10.83
CA ALA A 38 -12.44 -14.56 -9.48
C ALA A 38 -13.85 -14.95 -9.10
N GLN A 39 -13.99 -15.63 -7.96
CA GLN A 39 -15.28 -16.17 -7.56
C GLN A 39 -15.98 -15.25 -6.57
N TYR A 40 -17.22 -14.88 -6.88
CA TYR A 40 -18.07 -14.21 -5.91
C TYR A 40 -18.29 -15.12 -4.70
N ASP A 41 -18.02 -14.59 -3.52
CA ASP A 41 -18.24 -15.29 -2.26
C ASP A 41 -19.22 -14.49 -1.41
N SER A 42 -20.48 -14.98 -1.32
CA SER A 42 -21.53 -14.29 -0.59
C SER A 42 -21.30 -14.26 0.93
N SER A 43 -20.35 -15.04 1.44
CA SER A 43 -19.98 -15.02 2.86
C SER A 43 -19.08 -13.87 3.23
N LEU A 44 -18.47 -13.21 2.25
CA LEU A 44 -17.65 -12.03 2.49
C LEU A 44 -18.52 -10.86 2.96
N LYS A 45 -18.03 -10.15 3.95
CA LYS A 45 -18.74 -9.03 4.57
C LYS A 45 -18.29 -7.70 3.98
N PRO A 46 -19.09 -6.65 4.14
CA PRO A 46 -18.60 -5.31 3.82
C PRO A 46 -17.41 -4.94 4.70
N LEU A 47 -16.47 -4.20 4.13
CA LEU A 47 -15.40 -3.58 4.91
C LEU A 47 -15.99 -2.46 5.76
N HIS A 48 -15.57 -2.39 7.01
CA HIS A 48 -16.01 -1.37 7.93
C HIS A 48 -14.81 -0.60 8.48
N PHE A 49 -14.62 0.62 7.96
CA PHE A 49 -13.54 1.51 8.35
C PHE A 49 -14.03 2.43 9.48
N SER A 50 -13.40 2.35 10.63
CA SER A 50 -13.68 3.24 11.76
C SER A 50 -12.41 3.98 12.12
N TYR A 51 -12.19 5.11 11.48
CA TYR A 51 -10.96 5.88 11.60
C TYR A 51 -11.19 7.16 12.39
N ASP A 52 -10.26 7.44 13.31
CA ASP A 52 -10.22 8.66 14.10
C ASP A 52 -9.11 9.56 13.55
N PRO A 53 -9.46 10.71 12.96
CA PRO A 53 -8.45 11.61 12.37
C PRO A 53 -7.36 12.04 13.34
N SER A 54 -7.65 12.06 14.64
CA SER A 54 -6.68 12.49 15.66
C SER A 54 -5.54 11.49 15.85
N THR A 55 -5.64 10.28 15.27
CA THR A 55 -4.56 9.28 15.35
C THR A 55 -3.42 9.51 14.36
N ALA A 56 -3.61 10.36 13.36
CA ALA A 56 -2.51 10.72 12.45
C ALA A 56 -1.41 11.47 13.21
N ARG A 57 -0.15 11.15 12.95
CA ARG A 57 0.99 11.68 13.71
C ARG A 57 2.05 12.32 12.83
N ASN A 58 2.62 11.58 11.92
CA ASN A 58 3.79 11.98 11.15
C ASN A 58 3.67 11.57 9.71
N ILE A 59 4.40 12.27 8.85
CA ILE A 59 4.69 11.85 7.49
C ILE A 59 6.21 11.72 7.36
N VAL A 60 6.67 10.61 6.79
CA VAL A 60 8.11 10.26 6.78
C VAL A 60 8.50 9.82 5.37
N ASN A 61 9.64 10.32 4.87
CA ASN A 61 10.30 9.77 3.69
C ASN A 61 11.25 8.68 4.16
N ASN A 62 10.95 7.42 3.87
CA ASN A 62 11.77 6.29 4.31
C ASN A 62 12.78 5.83 3.26
N GLY A 63 12.92 6.57 2.16
CA GLY A 63 13.83 6.23 1.06
C GLY A 63 13.23 5.27 0.04
N HIS A 64 12.01 4.82 0.23
CA HIS A 64 11.30 3.89 -0.68
C HIS A 64 9.93 4.42 -1.09
N SER A 65 9.29 5.15 -0.21
CA SER A 65 8.01 5.83 -0.37
C SER A 65 7.93 6.89 0.72
N PHE A 66 6.76 7.47 0.93
CA PHE A 66 6.45 8.18 2.16
C PHE A 66 5.46 7.34 2.97
N ASN A 67 5.54 7.40 4.30
CA ASN A 67 4.56 6.80 5.19
C ASN A 67 3.86 7.90 5.97
N VAL A 68 2.53 7.86 6.00
CA VAL A 68 1.75 8.59 6.99
C VAL A 68 1.50 7.63 8.13
N GLU A 69 2.04 7.96 9.30
CA GLU A 69 2.06 7.08 10.47
C GLU A 69 0.97 7.46 11.46
N PHE A 70 0.36 6.46 12.07
CA PHE A 70 -0.75 6.62 12.99
C PHE A 70 -0.39 6.09 14.38
N ASP A 71 -1.01 6.69 15.39
CA ASP A 71 -0.98 6.15 16.74
C ASP A 71 -1.83 4.87 16.78
N ASP A 72 -1.17 3.74 16.95
CA ASP A 72 -1.79 2.42 17.01
C ASP A 72 -1.74 1.82 18.43
N SER A 73 -1.70 2.66 19.45
CA SER A 73 -1.62 2.22 20.84
C SER A 73 -2.97 1.79 21.42
N ALA A 74 -4.06 2.10 20.72
CA ALA A 74 -5.42 1.77 21.14
C ALA A 74 -6.31 1.52 19.94
N ASP A 75 -7.51 0.96 20.15
CA ASP A 75 -8.48 0.67 19.09
C ASP A 75 -9.24 1.91 18.66
N LYS A 76 -8.51 2.90 18.08
CA LYS A 76 -9.10 4.16 17.63
C LYS A 76 -9.33 4.22 16.12
N SER A 77 -8.37 3.75 15.34
CA SER A 77 -8.48 3.68 13.90
C SER A 77 -8.38 2.22 13.49
N VAL A 78 -9.51 1.62 13.22
CA VAL A 78 -9.57 0.17 13.01
C VAL A 78 -10.38 -0.20 11.78
N LEU A 79 -10.09 -1.38 11.27
CA LEU A 79 -10.80 -2.02 10.17
C LEU A 79 -11.35 -3.36 10.66
N ARG A 80 -12.60 -3.62 10.31
CA ARG A 80 -13.29 -4.88 10.57
C ARG A 80 -14.05 -5.29 9.30
N GLY A 81 -14.55 -6.52 9.32
CA GLY A 81 -15.36 -7.03 8.20
C GLY A 81 -14.52 -7.60 7.10
N GLY A 82 -14.98 -7.49 5.85
CA GLY A 82 -14.26 -8.09 4.73
C GLY A 82 -14.10 -9.60 4.90
N ALA A 83 -12.92 -10.09 4.61
CA ALA A 83 -12.52 -11.48 4.84
C ALA A 83 -11.92 -11.68 6.25
N LEU A 84 -12.00 -10.68 7.12
CA LEU A 84 -11.29 -10.63 8.40
C LEU A 84 -12.10 -11.22 9.53
N GLU A 85 -11.39 -11.84 10.47
CA GLU A 85 -11.88 -12.13 11.80
C GLU A 85 -11.23 -11.17 12.78
N GLY A 86 -12.03 -10.52 13.62
CA GLY A 86 -11.52 -9.60 14.64
C GLY A 86 -11.21 -8.21 14.12
N THR A 87 -10.33 -7.56 14.84
CA THR A 87 -10.05 -6.13 14.72
C THR A 87 -8.61 -5.91 14.27
N TYR A 88 -8.43 -5.03 13.26
CA TYR A 88 -7.12 -4.69 12.74
C TYR A 88 -6.91 -3.18 12.89
N ARG A 89 -5.78 -2.79 13.49
CA ARG A 89 -5.43 -1.37 13.71
C ARG A 89 -4.63 -0.80 12.57
N LEU A 90 -5.03 0.39 12.13
CA LEU A 90 -4.26 1.15 11.14
C LEU A 90 -2.93 1.60 11.76
N ILE A 91 -1.82 1.24 11.13
CA ILE A 91 -0.50 1.67 11.55
C ILE A 91 0.07 2.74 10.61
N GLN A 92 -0.10 2.58 9.29
CA GLN A 92 0.41 3.55 8.33
C GLN A 92 -0.28 3.37 6.98
N PHE A 93 -0.21 4.39 6.14
CA PHE A 93 -0.46 4.22 4.73
C PHE A 93 0.68 4.82 3.91
N HIS A 94 0.84 4.34 2.70
CA HIS A 94 1.84 4.82 1.74
C HIS A 94 1.31 4.61 0.33
N ILE A 95 2.05 5.12 -0.66
CA ILE A 95 1.67 5.03 -2.06
C ILE A 95 2.86 4.52 -2.87
N HIS A 96 2.57 3.80 -3.95
CA HIS A 96 3.50 3.42 -5.01
C HIS A 96 3.08 4.16 -6.27
N TRP A 97 4.02 4.68 -7.06
CA TRP A 97 3.69 5.45 -8.27
C TRP A 97 4.72 5.27 -9.35
N GLY A 98 4.37 5.72 -10.55
CA GLY A 98 5.22 5.57 -11.72
C GLY A 98 6.01 6.81 -12.09
N SER A 99 6.78 6.68 -13.17
CA SER A 99 7.50 7.78 -13.79
C SER A 99 6.65 8.50 -14.85
N CYS A 100 5.56 7.88 -15.26
CA CYS A 100 4.62 8.43 -16.25
C CYS A 100 3.25 7.80 -16.07
N GLU A 101 2.24 8.36 -16.74
CA GLU A 101 0.91 7.76 -16.77
C GLU A 101 0.96 6.37 -17.40
N GLY A 102 0.09 5.48 -16.91
CA GLY A 102 -0.02 4.11 -17.40
C GLY A 102 0.82 3.11 -16.63
N GLN A 103 1.61 3.54 -15.68
CA GLN A 103 2.34 2.65 -14.77
C GLN A 103 2.47 3.26 -13.40
N GLY A 104 2.65 2.42 -12.40
CA GLY A 104 2.79 2.88 -11.02
C GLY A 104 2.11 1.96 -10.02
N SER A 105 0.97 1.35 -10.35
CA SER A 105 0.33 0.42 -9.43
C SER A 105 1.13 -0.89 -9.34
N GLU A 106 0.95 -1.58 -8.23
CA GLU A 106 1.54 -2.89 -7.98
C GLU A 106 0.61 -4.00 -8.46
N HIS A 107 -0.61 -4.03 -7.95
CA HIS A 107 -1.65 -4.91 -8.51
C HIS A 107 -2.05 -4.40 -9.89
N THR A 108 -2.44 -5.35 -10.73
CA THR A 108 -3.04 -5.06 -12.03
C THR A 108 -4.39 -5.79 -12.10
N VAL A 109 -5.27 -5.33 -12.96
CA VAL A 109 -6.60 -5.93 -13.16
C VAL A 109 -6.73 -6.29 -14.65
N ASP A 110 -6.81 -7.58 -14.94
CA ASP A 110 -6.84 -8.10 -16.32
C ASP A 110 -5.69 -7.49 -17.16
N GLY A 111 -4.51 -7.42 -16.56
CA GLY A 111 -3.30 -6.90 -17.17
C GLY A 111 -3.18 -5.38 -17.20
N VAL A 112 -4.19 -4.65 -16.72
CA VAL A 112 -4.16 -3.17 -16.72
C VAL A 112 -3.48 -2.65 -15.47
N GLN A 113 -2.47 -1.81 -15.67
CA GLN A 113 -1.76 -1.13 -14.58
C GLN A 113 -2.32 0.28 -14.41
N TYR A 114 -2.55 0.71 -13.16
CA TYR A 114 -2.99 2.05 -12.85
C TYR A 114 -1.81 2.99 -12.59
N ASP A 115 -2.08 4.27 -12.42
CA ASP A 115 -1.04 5.31 -12.30
C ASP A 115 -0.35 5.31 -10.94
N ALA A 116 -1.04 4.80 -9.91
CA ALA A 116 -0.51 4.66 -8.55
C ALA A 116 -1.39 3.71 -7.75
N GLU A 117 -0.90 3.33 -6.58
CA GLU A 117 -1.65 2.47 -5.66
C GLU A 117 -1.37 2.88 -4.22
N LEU A 118 -2.44 3.12 -3.46
CA LEU A 118 -2.41 3.45 -2.04
C LEU A 118 -2.56 2.16 -1.23
N HIS A 119 -1.74 1.99 -0.21
CA HIS A 119 -1.79 0.86 0.71
C HIS A 119 -2.07 1.33 2.13
N LEU A 120 -3.22 0.93 2.69
CA LEU A 120 -3.60 1.17 4.08
C LEU A 120 -3.27 -0.08 4.88
N VAL A 121 -2.26 0.01 5.73
CA VAL A 121 -1.68 -1.15 6.43
C VAL A 121 -2.21 -1.24 7.84
N HIS A 122 -2.77 -2.42 8.20
CA HIS A 122 -3.39 -2.68 9.50
C HIS A 122 -2.86 -3.99 10.08
N TRP A 123 -2.76 -4.08 11.40
CA TRP A 123 -2.30 -5.31 12.07
C TRP A 123 -3.36 -5.87 13.03
N ASN A 124 -3.39 -7.18 13.12
CA ASN A 124 -4.37 -7.92 13.90
C ASN A 124 -4.10 -7.75 15.40
N THR A 125 -5.05 -7.16 16.12
CA THR A 125 -4.88 -6.84 17.55
C THR A 125 -4.68 -8.06 18.43
N LYS A 126 -5.08 -9.26 17.95
CA LYS A 126 -4.86 -10.48 18.76
C LYS A 126 -3.38 -10.81 18.95
N TYR A 127 -2.49 -10.21 18.14
CA TYR A 127 -1.04 -10.44 18.25
C TYR A 127 -0.33 -9.35 19.05
N GLY A 128 -1.02 -8.35 19.54
CA GLY A 128 -0.54 -7.39 20.52
C GLY A 128 0.28 -6.25 19.97
N ARG A 129 1.11 -6.48 18.94
CA ARG A 129 1.89 -5.43 18.29
C ARG A 129 2.25 -5.85 16.86
N PHE A 130 2.56 -4.86 16.03
CA PHE A 130 2.87 -5.09 14.61
C PHE A 130 3.97 -6.13 14.40
N GLY A 131 5.07 -6.04 15.17
CA GLY A 131 6.21 -6.94 15.02
C GLY A 131 5.89 -8.41 15.28
N GLU A 132 4.90 -8.70 16.12
CA GLU A 132 4.42 -10.07 16.32
C GLU A 132 3.44 -10.47 15.22
N ALA A 133 2.58 -9.54 14.81
CA ALA A 133 1.57 -9.82 13.79
C ALA A 133 2.18 -10.30 12.47
N VAL A 134 3.30 -9.72 12.05
CA VAL A 134 3.93 -10.08 10.77
C VAL A 134 4.46 -11.51 10.71
N LYS A 135 4.48 -12.21 11.84
CA LYS A 135 4.92 -13.62 11.92
C LYS A 135 3.79 -14.60 11.63
N HIS A 136 2.59 -14.12 11.36
CA HIS A 136 1.40 -14.94 11.17
C HIS A 136 0.73 -14.66 9.83
N PRO A 137 0.14 -15.68 9.17
CA PRO A 137 -0.51 -15.48 7.86
C PRO A 137 -1.69 -14.51 7.89
N ASP A 138 -2.35 -14.37 9.02
CA ASP A 138 -3.47 -13.42 9.23
C ASP A 138 -3.05 -12.22 10.08
N GLY A 139 -1.76 -11.92 10.13
CA GLY A 139 -1.24 -10.86 10.97
C GLY A 139 -1.57 -9.46 10.50
N LEU A 140 -1.58 -9.25 9.19
CA LEU A 140 -1.87 -7.95 8.60
C LEU A 140 -3.03 -8.04 7.63
N THR A 141 -3.70 -6.91 7.43
CA THR A 141 -4.51 -6.68 6.25
C THR A 141 -4.09 -5.37 5.61
N VAL A 142 -3.95 -5.38 4.31
CA VAL A 142 -3.67 -4.18 3.54
C VAL A 142 -4.83 -3.95 2.59
N VAL A 143 -5.36 -2.72 2.61
CA VAL A 143 -6.37 -2.30 1.65
C VAL A 143 -5.65 -1.53 0.55
N GLY A 144 -5.77 -2.02 -0.68
CA GLY A 144 -5.20 -1.38 -1.86
C GLY A 144 -6.25 -0.55 -2.57
N VAL A 145 -5.91 0.69 -2.89
CA VAL A 145 -6.77 1.61 -3.63
C VAL A 145 -6.00 2.08 -4.85
N PHE A 146 -6.55 1.86 -6.04
CA PHE A 146 -5.94 2.34 -7.28
C PHE A 146 -6.16 3.84 -7.44
N LEU A 147 -5.14 4.52 -7.93
CA LEU A 147 -5.22 5.93 -8.31
C LEU A 147 -5.11 6.04 -9.83
N GLN A 148 -5.97 6.84 -10.42
CA GLN A 148 -6.04 7.05 -11.86
C GLN A 148 -6.05 8.55 -12.14
N VAL A 149 -5.28 8.98 -13.13
CA VAL A 149 -5.25 10.38 -13.53
C VAL A 149 -6.61 10.80 -14.07
N GLY A 150 -7.09 11.91 -13.57
CA GLY A 150 -8.38 12.49 -13.95
C GLY A 150 -8.62 13.76 -13.17
N SER A 151 -9.78 13.86 -12.55
CA SER A 151 -10.11 15.04 -11.74
C SER A 151 -9.30 15.08 -10.45
N ASP A 152 -9.12 16.30 -9.95
CA ASP A 152 -8.45 16.59 -8.70
C ASP A 152 -9.10 15.84 -7.53
N ARG A 153 -8.28 15.40 -6.59
CA ARG A 153 -8.75 14.76 -5.35
C ARG A 153 -8.45 15.67 -4.17
N PRO A 154 -9.43 16.43 -3.67
CA PRO A 154 -9.18 17.31 -2.52
C PRO A 154 -8.66 16.57 -1.29
N GLY A 155 -9.10 15.33 -1.09
CA GLY A 155 -8.71 14.52 0.07
C GLY A 155 -7.22 14.16 0.12
N ILE A 156 -6.50 14.26 -1.00
CA ILE A 156 -5.05 13.99 -1.03
C ILE A 156 -4.22 15.26 -0.90
N GLN A 157 -4.83 16.43 -1.02
CA GLN A 157 -4.07 17.69 -1.13
C GLN A 157 -3.23 17.97 0.11
N LYS A 158 -3.72 17.63 1.31
CA LYS A 158 -2.93 17.81 2.53
C LYS A 158 -1.63 17.00 2.49
N ILE A 159 -1.69 15.80 1.93
CA ILE A 159 -0.49 14.97 1.71
C ILE A 159 0.45 15.66 0.74
N ILE A 160 -0.07 16.09 -0.41
CA ILE A 160 0.70 16.75 -1.47
C ILE A 160 1.42 17.98 -0.92
N ASP A 161 0.73 18.80 -0.12
CA ASP A 161 1.31 20.01 0.46
C ASP A 161 2.42 19.71 1.48
N ALA A 162 2.42 18.53 2.09
CA ALA A 162 3.43 18.13 3.06
C ALA A 162 4.71 17.59 2.41
N LEU A 163 4.68 17.21 1.13
CA LEU A 163 5.82 16.54 0.49
C LEU A 163 7.08 17.40 0.43
N ASP A 164 6.93 18.73 0.33
CA ASP A 164 8.08 19.64 0.30
C ASP A 164 8.91 19.56 1.59
N SER A 165 8.27 19.22 2.71
CA SER A 165 8.95 19.11 4.01
C SER A 165 9.66 17.78 4.22
N ILE A 166 9.41 16.80 3.34
CA ILE A 166 10.01 15.46 3.43
C ILE A 166 10.61 15.02 2.10
N GLN A 167 11.19 15.94 1.35
CA GLN A 167 11.65 15.66 -0.01
C GLN A 167 12.70 14.54 -0.05
N THR A 168 13.57 14.45 0.95
CA THR A 168 14.71 13.55 0.95
C THR A 168 14.61 12.49 2.04
N LYS A 169 15.29 11.36 1.80
CA LYS A 169 15.29 10.19 2.69
C LYS A 169 15.65 10.57 4.12
N GLY A 170 14.87 10.08 5.06
CA GLY A 170 15.07 10.27 6.49
C GLY A 170 14.36 11.48 7.07
N LYS A 171 13.78 12.35 6.24
CA LYS A 171 13.03 13.49 6.74
C LYS A 171 11.65 13.07 7.22
N GLN A 172 11.19 13.74 8.28
CA GLN A 172 9.82 13.58 8.77
C GLN A 172 9.25 14.92 9.19
N ALA A 173 7.93 15.01 9.17
CA ALA A 173 7.20 16.20 9.57
C ALA A 173 5.95 15.78 10.36
N SER A 174 5.45 16.67 11.18
CA SER A 174 4.17 16.49 11.84
C SER A 174 3.06 16.41 10.79
N PHE A 175 2.15 15.48 10.98
CA PHE A 175 1.02 15.30 10.07
C PHE A 175 -0.19 14.84 10.87
N THR A 176 -0.94 15.80 11.40
CA THR A 176 -2.00 15.55 12.37
C THR A 176 -3.38 15.86 11.77
N ASN A 177 -4.40 15.29 12.39
CA ASN A 177 -5.80 15.57 12.04
C ASN A 177 -6.09 15.30 10.56
N PHE A 178 -5.79 14.08 10.13
CA PHE A 178 -6.06 13.62 8.77
C PHE A 178 -6.95 12.38 8.81
N ASP A 179 -8.04 12.42 8.05
CA ASP A 179 -8.97 11.28 7.95
C ASP A 179 -8.69 10.48 6.68
N PRO A 180 -8.13 9.25 6.80
CA PRO A 180 -7.84 8.44 5.62
C PRO A 180 -9.10 7.98 4.87
N LYS A 181 -10.28 8.09 5.44
CA LYS A 181 -11.52 7.78 4.71
C LYS A 181 -11.70 8.69 3.49
N ASN A 182 -11.06 9.88 3.50
CA ASN A 182 -11.05 10.78 2.34
C ASN A 182 -10.32 10.20 1.13
N LEU A 183 -9.59 9.10 1.31
CA LEU A 183 -8.84 8.44 0.24
C LEU A 183 -9.59 7.24 -0.34
N LEU A 184 -10.78 6.93 0.17
CA LEU A 184 -11.55 5.77 -0.27
C LEU A 184 -12.51 6.15 -1.38
N PRO A 185 -12.70 5.25 -2.37
CA PRO A 185 -13.74 5.46 -3.39
C PRO A 185 -15.14 5.31 -2.80
N THR A 186 -16.16 5.67 -3.58
CA THR A 186 -17.56 5.54 -3.17
C THR A 186 -17.94 4.08 -2.94
N SER A 187 -17.61 3.20 -3.89
CA SER A 187 -17.85 1.77 -3.76
C SER A 187 -16.73 1.13 -2.98
N LEU A 188 -17.08 0.25 -2.03
CA LEU A 188 -16.13 -0.55 -1.26
C LEU A 188 -16.10 -2.01 -1.74
N ASP A 189 -16.60 -2.30 -2.93
CA ASP A 189 -16.42 -3.62 -3.57
C ASP A 189 -14.93 -3.94 -3.64
N TYR A 190 -14.58 -5.21 -3.38
CA TYR A 190 -13.18 -5.60 -3.34
C TYR A 190 -12.96 -7.03 -3.85
N TRP A 191 -11.70 -7.29 -4.21
CA TRP A 191 -11.15 -8.64 -4.34
C TRP A 191 -10.27 -8.92 -3.12
N THR A 192 -10.24 -10.18 -2.68
CA THR A 192 -9.42 -10.58 -1.53
C THR A 192 -8.64 -11.85 -1.83
N TYR A 193 -7.42 -11.90 -1.34
CA TYR A 193 -6.54 -13.07 -1.48
C TYR A 193 -5.45 -13.05 -0.40
N GLN A 194 -4.83 -14.21 -0.19
CA GLN A 194 -3.72 -14.35 0.75
C GLN A 194 -2.40 -13.97 0.06
N GLY A 195 -1.68 -13.01 0.63
CA GLY A 195 -0.46 -12.51 0.04
C GLY A 195 0.59 -12.05 1.02
N SER A 196 1.41 -11.13 0.57
CA SER A 196 2.62 -10.71 1.28
C SER A 196 2.75 -9.19 1.33
N LEU A 197 3.71 -8.73 2.13
CA LEU A 197 4.28 -7.40 1.95
C LEU A 197 4.88 -7.31 0.55
N THR A 198 4.78 -6.16 -0.08
CA THR A 198 5.33 -5.93 -1.43
C THR A 198 6.71 -5.32 -1.41
N THR A 199 7.25 -5.06 -0.22
CA THR A 199 8.63 -4.62 -0.02
C THR A 199 9.32 -5.60 0.92
N PRO A 200 10.65 -5.72 0.87
CA PRO A 200 11.37 -6.47 1.90
C PRO A 200 10.93 -6.05 3.32
N PRO A 201 10.69 -7.00 4.23
CA PRO A 201 11.09 -8.42 4.17
C PRO A 201 10.15 -9.38 3.43
N LEU A 202 9.13 -8.90 2.73
CA LEU A 202 8.25 -9.70 1.85
C LEU A 202 7.51 -10.83 2.58
N LEU A 203 7.27 -10.66 3.86
CA LEU A 203 6.63 -11.69 4.70
C LEU A 203 5.20 -11.99 4.22
N GLU A 204 4.86 -13.27 4.23
CA GLU A 204 3.56 -13.76 3.73
C GLU A 204 2.51 -13.72 4.85
N CYS A 205 2.24 -12.52 5.30
CA CYS A 205 1.42 -12.23 6.48
C CYS A 205 0.21 -11.35 6.18
N VAL A 206 -0.17 -11.18 4.90
CA VAL A 206 -1.15 -10.18 4.51
C VAL A 206 -2.41 -10.80 3.92
N ILE A 207 -3.56 -10.46 4.50
CA ILE A 207 -4.85 -10.64 3.85
C ILE A 207 -5.11 -9.36 3.06
N TRP A 208 -5.08 -9.47 1.73
CA TRP A 208 -5.29 -8.34 0.84
C TRP A 208 -6.76 -8.10 0.56
N HIS A 209 -7.15 -6.83 0.57
CA HIS A 209 -8.43 -6.35 0.03
C HIS A 209 -8.08 -5.26 -0.98
N VAL A 210 -8.28 -5.56 -2.26
CA VAL A 210 -8.01 -4.59 -3.34
C VAL A 210 -9.35 -4.03 -3.81
N LEU A 211 -9.56 -2.73 -3.65
CA LEU A 211 -10.83 -2.11 -4.00
C LEU A 211 -10.98 -2.05 -5.52
N ARG A 212 -12.19 -2.35 -6.00
CA ARG A 212 -12.51 -2.43 -7.42
C ARG A 212 -12.50 -1.05 -8.07
N GLU A 213 -13.02 -0.04 -7.38
CA GLU A 213 -13.18 1.31 -7.93
C GLU A 213 -11.93 2.15 -7.65
N PRO A 214 -11.27 2.69 -8.69
CA PRO A 214 -10.17 3.62 -8.47
C PRO A 214 -10.65 4.96 -7.90
N ILE A 215 -9.73 5.70 -7.28
CA ILE A 215 -9.94 7.12 -7.04
C ILE A 215 -9.21 7.90 -8.12
N SER A 216 -9.69 9.12 -8.36
CA SER A 216 -9.14 10.02 -9.36
C SER A 216 -8.24 11.05 -8.69
N VAL A 217 -7.09 11.32 -9.28
CA VAL A 217 -6.15 12.38 -8.86
C VAL A 217 -5.74 13.18 -10.09
N SER A 218 -5.34 14.43 -9.90
CA SER A 218 -4.93 15.26 -11.03
C SER A 218 -3.50 14.94 -11.48
N PRO A 219 -3.15 15.25 -12.74
CA PRO A 219 -1.77 15.13 -13.19
C PRO A 219 -0.78 15.91 -12.32
N GLU A 220 -1.20 17.08 -11.83
CA GLU A 220 -0.37 17.94 -10.97
C GLU A 220 -0.11 17.27 -9.61
N GLN A 221 -1.11 16.61 -9.07
CA GLN A 221 -0.96 15.88 -7.80
C GLN A 221 0.02 14.73 -7.94
N LEU A 222 -0.07 13.94 -9.02
CA LEU A 222 0.91 12.87 -9.28
C LEU A 222 2.32 13.42 -9.53
N CYS A 223 2.41 14.55 -10.23
CA CYS A 223 3.70 15.19 -10.49
C CYS A 223 4.42 15.54 -9.18
N LYS A 224 3.69 15.96 -8.16
CA LYS A 224 4.28 16.28 -6.86
C LYS A 224 4.88 15.05 -6.20
N LEU A 225 4.25 13.88 -6.32
CA LEU A 225 4.83 12.64 -5.82
C LEU A 225 6.19 12.35 -6.45
N ARG A 226 6.31 12.60 -7.75
CA ARG A 226 7.56 12.38 -8.50
C ARG A 226 8.68 13.36 -8.10
N GLY A 227 8.37 14.37 -7.31
CA GLY A 227 9.35 15.31 -6.77
C GLY A 227 10.03 14.84 -5.49
N LEU A 228 9.54 13.79 -4.86
CA LEU A 228 10.24 13.16 -3.75
C LEU A 228 11.54 12.53 -4.24
N CYS A 229 12.47 12.26 -3.33
CA CYS A 229 13.76 11.64 -3.65
C CYS A 229 13.95 10.34 -2.87
N PHE A 230 14.54 9.35 -3.54
CA PHE A 230 15.11 8.17 -2.88
C PHE A 230 16.35 8.55 -2.07
N SER A 231 17.08 9.57 -2.56
CA SER A 231 18.36 10.00 -2.00
C SER A 231 18.17 10.88 -0.76
N ALA A 232 19.18 10.87 0.11
CA ALA A 232 19.25 11.77 1.26
C ALA A 232 19.69 13.17 0.84
N GLU A 233 19.54 14.15 1.72
CA GLU A 233 19.79 15.57 1.43
C GLU A 233 21.20 15.84 0.94
N ASN A 234 22.18 15.12 1.47
CA ASN A 234 23.61 15.33 1.16
C ASN A 234 24.11 14.40 0.05
N GLU A 235 23.21 13.68 -0.63
CA GLU A 235 23.56 12.78 -1.72
C GLU A 235 23.15 13.41 -3.07
N THR A 236 23.70 12.86 -4.17
CA THR A 236 23.27 13.24 -5.52
C THR A 236 21.76 13.01 -5.65
N PRO A 237 20.99 14.03 -6.05
CA PRO A 237 19.53 13.90 -6.13
C PRO A 237 19.09 12.79 -7.08
N TYR A 238 18.17 11.97 -6.59
CA TYR A 238 17.62 10.85 -7.35
C TYR A 238 16.14 10.76 -7.06
N HIS A 239 15.31 11.18 -8.03
CA HIS A 239 13.87 11.29 -7.82
C HIS A 239 13.20 9.93 -7.62
N MET A 240 12.26 9.93 -6.69
CA MET A 240 11.48 8.75 -6.32
C MET A 240 10.33 8.55 -7.29
N MET A 241 10.45 7.54 -8.12
CA MET A 241 9.40 7.12 -9.06
C MET A 241 9.65 5.66 -9.44
N ASP A 242 8.61 5.00 -9.96
CA ASP A 242 8.65 3.56 -10.24
C ASP A 242 9.07 2.74 -9.02
N ASN A 243 8.53 3.09 -7.87
CA ASN A 243 8.73 2.39 -6.60
C ASN A 243 7.67 1.29 -6.42
N TRP A 244 7.45 0.51 -7.46
CA TRP A 244 6.49 -0.60 -7.48
C TRP A 244 7.18 -1.91 -7.80
N ARG A 245 6.69 -2.98 -7.17
CA ARG A 245 7.09 -4.36 -7.47
C ARG A 245 6.18 -4.90 -8.57
N PRO A 246 6.73 -5.61 -9.58
CA PRO A 246 5.90 -6.28 -10.58
C PRO A 246 5.05 -7.40 -9.98
N CYS A 247 4.01 -7.80 -10.72
CA CYS A 247 3.15 -8.91 -10.33
C CYS A 247 3.93 -10.22 -10.20
N GLN A 248 3.53 -11.01 -9.20
CA GLN A 248 4.16 -12.29 -8.84
C GLN A 248 3.24 -13.45 -9.19
N PRO A 249 3.80 -14.68 -9.33
CA PRO A 249 3.01 -15.85 -9.68
C PRO A 249 1.92 -16.15 -8.65
N LEU A 250 0.72 -16.48 -9.14
CA LEU A 250 -0.42 -16.80 -8.28
C LEU A 250 -0.23 -18.13 -7.54
N LYS A 251 0.43 -19.08 -8.18
CA LYS A 251 0.77 -20.40 -7.59
C LYS A 251 -0.44 -21.11 -6.99
N GLY A 252 -1.54 -21.11 -7.73
CA GLY A 252 -2.74 -21.84 -7.36
C GLY A 252 -3.64 -21.17 -6.34
N ARG A 253 -3.34 -19.93 -5.93
CA ARG A 253 -4.18 -19.20 -4.99
C ARG A 253 -5.50 -18.79 -5.62
N GLU A 254 -6.50 -18.68 -4.77
CA GLU A 254 -7.83 -18.23 -5.15
C GLU A 254 -8.00 -16.75 -4.84
N VAL A 255 -8.55 -16.01 -5.80
CA VAL A 255 -8.97 -14.62 -5.61
C VAL A 255 -10.50 -14.63 -5.51
N ARG A 256 -11.04 -14.09 -4.42
CA ARG A 256 -12.49 -14.01 -4.22
C ARG A 256 -12.95 -12.57 -4.42
N ALA A 257 -14.20 -12.43 -4.89
CA ALA A 257 -14.84 -11.13 -5.09
C ALA A 257 -15.97 -10.95 -4.08
N SER A 258 -16.10 -9.74 -3.53
CA SER A 258 -17.20 -9.37 -2.64
C SER A 258 -18.49 -9.03 -3.40
N PHE A 259 -18.43 -9.02 -4.71
CA PHE A 259 -19.49 -8.51 -5.60
C PHE A 259 -19.72 -9.46 -6.78
N GLN A 260 -20.87 -9.33 -7.41
CA GLN A 260 -21.22 -10.09 -8.59
C GLN A 260 -21.02 -9.33 -9.89
#